data_a201d9be1fd9c34b239604a61047130d
#
_entry.id   a201d9be1fd9c34b239604a61047130d
#
_cell.length_a   1.000
_cell.length_b   1.000
_cell.length_c   1.000
_cell.angle_alpha   90.00
_cell.angle_beta   90.00
_cell.angle_gamma   90.00
#
_symmetry.space_group_name_H-M   'P 1'
#
loop_
_entity.id
_entity.type
_entity.pdbx_description
1 polymer ?
#
loop_
_entity_poly.entity_id
_entity_poly.type
_entity_poly.pdbx_seq_one_letter_code
_entity_poly.pdbx_strand_id
1 'polypeptide(L)' 'MLRLDLTDDEARELGDALTAQLHSLRFELSAADARQFKHELRERLERLEHIAARLAIETTQQPYVG' A
#
# COMPACT_ATOMS: atom_id res chain seq x y z
N MET A 1 -14.13 -13.19 3.66
CA MET A 1 -13.45 -12.02 3.10
C MET A 1 -13.73 -10.78 3.94
N LEU A 2 -12.70 -10.06 4.26
CA LEU A 2 -12.83 -8.86 5.07
C LEU A 2 -13.41 -7.72 4.26
N ARG A 3 -14.34 -7.01 4.86
CA ARG A 3 -14.95 -5.84 4.24
C ARG A 3 -14.76 -4.64 5.14
N LEU A 4 -14.27 -3.55 4.57
CA LEU A 4 -14.02 -2.32 5.31
C LEU A 4 -14.89 -1.20 4.75
N ASP A 5 -15.60 -0.53 5.66
CA ASP A 5 -16.34 0.66 5.31
C ASP A 5 -15.63 1.86 5.91
N LEU A 6 -15.11 2.72 5.05
CA LEU A 6 -14.34 3.87 5.47
C LEU A 6 -14.96 5.14 4.92
N THR A 7 -14.85 6.21 5.69
CA THR A 7 -15.18 7.54 5.17
C THR A 7 -14.10 7.96 4.19
N ASP A 8 -14.38 9.00 3.41
CA ASP A 8 -13.40 9.53 2.46
C ASP A 8 -12.13 9.96 3.16
N ASP A 9 -12.25 10.61 4.30
CA ASP A 9 -11.08 11.05 5.06
C ASP A 9 -10.28 9.86 5.58
N GLU A 10 -10.98 8.85 6.06
CA GLU A 10 -10.32 7.63 6.56
C GLU A 10 -9.61 6.90 5.43
N ALA A 11 -10.22 6.83 4.27
CA ALA A 11 -9.61 6.18 3.11
C ALA A 11 -8.35 6.92 2.67
N ARG A 12 -8.40 8.25 2.71
CA ARG A 12 -7.24 9.08 2.37
C ARG A 12 -6.11 8.86 3.36
N GLU A 13 -6.46 8.84 4.63
CA GLU A 13 -5.46 8.62 5.69
C GLU A 13 -4.81 7.27 5.54
N LEU A 14 -5.59 6.24 5.27
CA LEU A 14 -5.07 4.90 5.06
C LEU A 14 -4.18 4.84 3.82
N GLY A 15 -4.59 5.52 2.76
CA GLY A 15 -3.77 5.60 1.55
C GLY A 15 -2.42 6.24 1.79
N ASP A 16 -2.40 7.32 2.57
CA ASP A 16 -1.16 7.99 2.93
C ASP A 16 -0.26 7.07 3.76
N ALA A 17 -0.86 6.37 4.71
CA ALA A 17 -0.11 5.44 5.56
C ALA A 17 0.49 4.31 4.73
N LEU A 18 -0.28 3.79 3.78
CA LEU A 18 0.21 2.73 2.90
C LEU A 18 1.35 3.22 2.01
N THR A 19 1.23 4.42 1.48
CA THR A 19 2.27 5.01 0.66
C THR A 19 3.57 5.16 1.44
N ALA A 20 3.47 5.63 2.67
CA ALA A 20 4.64 5.78 3.53
C ALA A 20 5.26 4.42 3.84
N GLN A 21 4.43 3.42 4.11
CA GLN A 21 4.92 2.08 4.41
C GLN A 21 5.59 1.45 3.19
N LEU A 22 5.02 1.64 2.01
CA LEU A 22 5.62 1.15 0.77
C LEU A 22 6.99 1.76 0.53
N HIS A 23 7.11 3.06 0.77
CA HIS A 23 8.39 3.76 0.66
C HIS A 23 9.42 3.14 1.60
N SER A 24 9.04 2.93 2.84
CA SER A 24 9.90 2.34 3.86
C SER A 24 10.36 0.94 3.46
N LEU A 25 9.43 0.12 3.00
CA LEU A 25 9.73 -1.26 2.61
C LEU A 25 10.64 -1.31 1.39
N ARG A 26 10.44 -0.43 0.42
CA ARG A 26 11.33 -0.36 -0.74
C ARG A 26 12.74 0.02 -0.35
N PHE A 27 12.85 0.94 0.60
CA PHE A 27 14.15 1.33 1.12
C PHE A 27 14.82 0.17 1.84
N GLU A 28 14.07 -0.51 2.71
CA GLU A 28 14.59 -1.66 3.44
C GLU A 28 15.00 -2.78 2.49
N LEU A 29 14.23 -3.00 1.45
CA LEU A 29 14.52 -4.03 0.46
C LEU A 29 15.84 -3.73 -0.26
N SER A 30 16.07 -2.48 -0.63
CA SER A 30 17.28 -2.10 -1.33
C SER A 30 18.50 -2.17 -0.42
N ALA A 31 18.31 -2.02 0.88
CA ALA A 31 19.39 -2.04 1.86
C ALA A 31 19.64 -3.43 2.45
N ALA A 32 18.73 -4.37 2.22
CA ALA A 32 18.84 -5.71 2.81
C ALA A 32 19.91 -6.53 2.11
N ASP A 33 20.74 -7.20 2.91
CA ASP A 33 21.81 -8.05 2.38
C ASP A 33 21.42 -9.52 2.31
N ALA A 34 20.63 -9.98 3.27
CA ALA A 34 20.25 -11.39 3.32
C ALA A 34 19.17 -11.69 2.28
N ARG A 35 19.43 -12.70 1.45
CA ARG A 35 18.50 -13.08 0.38
C ARG A 35 17.14 -13.49 0.94
N GLN A 36 17.15 -14.24 2.03
CA GLN A 36 15.92 -14.72 2.65
C GLN A 36 15.08 -13.55 3.16
N PHE A 37 15.74 -12.58 3.75
CA PHE A 37 15.09 -11.40 4.26
C PHE A 37 14.48 -10.58 3.12
N LYS A 38 15.20 -10.48 2.01
CA LYS A 38 14.69 -9.79 0.82
C LYS A 38 13.42 -10.44 0.29
N HIS A 39 13.37 -11.76 0.33
CA HIS A 39 12.20 -12.49 -0.14
C HIS A 39 10.96 -12.13 0.69
N GLU A 40 11.10 -12.12 2.00
CA GLU A 40 10.01 -11.76 2.89
C GLU A 40 9.55 -10.33 2.69
N LEU A 41 10.50 -9.42 2.54
CA LEU A 41 10.20 -8.01 2.30
C LEU A 41 9.46 -7.83 0.98
N ARG A 42 9.88 -8.56 -0.05
CA ARG A 42 9.25 -8.47 -1.36
C ARG A 42 7.81 -8.98 -1.33
N GLU A 43 7.57 -10.08 -0.65
CA GLU A 43 6.22 -10.60 -0.51
C GLU A 43 5.31 -9.61 0.22
N ARG A 44 5.85 -9.00 1.26
CA ARG A 44 5.12 -8.01 2.04
C ARG A 44 4.82 -6.78 1.21
N LEU A 45 5.81 -6.34 0.43
CA LEU A 45 5.66 -5.20 -0.46
C LEU A 45 4.56 -5.46 -1.50
N GLU A 46 4.58 -6.62 -2.12
CA GLU A 46 3.56 -6.99 -3.10
C GLU A 46 2.17 -6.99 -2.50
N ARG A 47 2.05 -7.53 -1.29
CA ARG A 47 0.75 -7.56 -0.61
C ARG A 47 0.23 -6.17 -0.34
N LEU A 48 1.10 -5.28 0.11
CA LEU A 48 0.73 -3.90 0.37
C LEU A 48 0.40 -3.14 -0.90
N GLU A 49 1.12 -3.42 -1.98
CA GLU A 49 0.81 -2.82 -3.27
C GLU A 49 -0.56 -3.24 -3.78
N HIS A 50 -0.93 -4.48 -3.55
CA HIS A 50 -2.26 -4.98 -3.90
C HIS A 50 -3.34 -4.23 -3.12
N ILE A 51 -3.13 -4.07 -1.83
CA ILE A 51 -4.09 -3.35 -0.99
C ILE A 51 -4.20 -1.89 -1.43
N ALA A 52 -3.07 -1.26 -1.68
CA ALA A 52 -3.04 0.14 -2.11
C ALA A 52 -3.76 0.33 -3.45
N ALA A 53 -3.57 -0.60 -4.36
CA ALA A 53 -4.22 -0.55 -5.67
C ALA A 53 -5.73 -0.66 -5.53
N ARG A 54 -6.20 -1.54 -4.68
CA ARG A 54 -7.63 -1.70 -4.45
C ARG A 54 -8.24 -0.46 -3.81
N LEU A 55 -7.53 0.10 -2.86
CA LEU A 55 -7.97 1.31 -2.20
C LEU A 55 -8.03 2.48 -3.18
N ALA A 56 -7.02 2.59 -4.03
CA ALA A 56 -6.97 3.65 -5.04
C ALA A 56 -8.12 3.53 -6.03
N ILE A 57 -8.47 2.30 -6.43
CA ILE A 57 -9.57 2.08 -7.34
C ILE A 57 -10.87 2.57 -6.71
N GLU A 58 -11.09 2.27 -5.44
CA GLU A 58 -12.30 2.70 -4.75
C GLU A 58 -12.37 4.21 -4.58
N THR A 59 -11.24 4.84 -4.30
CA THR A 59 -11.22 6.29 -4.10
C THR A 59 -11.27 7.05 -5.40
N THR A 60 -10.87 6.46 -6.52
CA THR A 60 -10.89 7.12 -7.81
C THR A 60 -12.20 6.97 -8.55
N GLN A 61 -13.19 6.34 -7.96
CA GLN A 61 -14.51 6.27 -8.56
C GLN A 61 -15.22 7.62 -8.56
N GLN A 62 -14.73 8.55 -7.81
CA GLN A 62 -15.25 9.90 -7.90
C GLN A 62 -14.87 10.49 -9.23
N PRO A 63 -15.81 11.19 -9.90
CA PRO A 63 -15.48 11.84 -11.15
C PRO A 63 -14.41 12.87 -10.89
N TYR A 64 -13.26 12.56 -11.30
CA TYR A 64 -12.13 13.42 -11.12
C TYR A 64 -12.08 14.43 -12.23
N VAL A 65 -12.24 15.66 -11.87
CA VAL A 65 -12.15 16.75 -12.83
C VAL A 65 -10.81 17.40 -12.58
N GLY A 66 -9.86 16.87 -13.25
CA GLY A 66 -8.54 17.31 -13.05
C GLY A 66 -8.02 18.33 -13.82
#